data_f4a9a2c75c633d9d8c2c819670621278
#
_entry.id   f4a9a2c75c633d9d8c2c819670621278
#
_cell.length_a   1.000
_cell.length_b   1.000
_cell.length_c   1.000
_cell.angle_alpha   90.00
_cell.angle_beta   90.00
_cell.angle_gamma   90.00
#
_symmetry.space_group_name_H-M   'P 1'
#
loop_
_entity.id
_entity.type
_entity.pdbx_description
1 polymer ?
#
loop_
_entity_poly.entity_id
_entity_poly.type
_entity_poly.pdbx_seq_one_letter_code
_entity_poly.pdbx_strand_id
1 'polypeptide(L)'
;MMTKTAYYMQMAQEAAAQITGSKEQWTAFLTTSARLYKYPFAEQLMIYKQRPEATACAEYDLWNDRMNRYVKRGSKGIALLDMRGEQPKLRYVFDVADTGERKNSRPVQLWKMNAEHEQPIIRALDVAFDVPAGAGSLENHIMEAAERLARDYWEENRRQISDIVADSYLEGYDELNIGASFKRAAAVSIAYSVFTRTVGNADDYFEHEDFLDIFDFNTQAAANVLGTAVSEMSSQIFREIERTIRTYEKDKQAERSQNYDGAELHEERRLPDSGYPVVGAGTEASGQVREDAQSVPAGEQHAAVQSPYPCLLYTSPSPRD
;
A
#
# COMPACT_ATOMS: atom_id res chain seq x y z
N MET A 1 -14.48 1.35 -37.62
CA MET A 1 -14.49 0.43 -36.45
C MET A 1 -13.53 0.99 -35.41
N MET A 2 -13.98 1.24 -34.18
CA MET A 2 -13.13 1.77 -33.09
C MET A 2 -12.06 0.74 -32.73
N THR A 3 -10.81 1.18 -32.56
CA THR A 3 -9.75 0.29 -32.08
C THR A 3 -9.99 -0.05 -30.60
N LYS A 4 -9.44 -1.18 -30.14
CA LYS A 4 -9.56 -1.59 -28.74
C LYS A 4 -8.94 -0.54 -27.79
N THR A 5 -7.82 0.06 -28.16
CA THR A 5 -7.19 1.15 -27.39
C THR A 5 -8.10 2.38 -27.33
N ALA A 6 -8.71 2.80 -28.45
CA ALA A 6 -9.64 3.93 -28.47
C ALA A 6 -10.87 3.69 -27.58
N TYR A 7 -11.39 2.47 -27.55
CA TYR A 7 -12.48 2.09 -26.66
C TYR A 7 -12.10 2.30 -25.17
N TYR A 8 -10.93 1.82 -24.75
CA TYR A 8 -10.50 1.99 -23.37
C TYR A 8 -10.13 3.42 -23.02
N MET A 9 -9.63 4.20 -23.98
CA MET A 9 -9.42 5.65 -23.79
C MET A 9 -10.75 6.38 -23.56
N GLN A 10 -11.75 6.09 -24.37
CA GLN A 10 -13.08 6.66 -24.18
C GLN A 10 -13.69 6.25 -22.83
N MET A 11 -13.57 4.98 -22.46
CA MET A 11 -14.05 4.49 -21.15
C MET A 11 -13.38 5.24 -19.98
N ALA A 12 -12.08 5.51 -20.06
CA ALA A 12 -11.36 6.27 -19.04
C ALA A 12 -11.86 7.71 -18.93
N GLN A 13 -12.09 8.36 -20.07
CA GLN A 13 -12.63 9.72 -20.15
C GLN A 13 -14.04 9.82 -19.55
N GLU A 14 -14.92 8.91 -19.94
CA GLU A 14 -16.29 8.85 -19.43
C GLU A 14 -16.31 8.55 -17.92
N ALA A 15 -15.42 7.66 -17.47
CA ALA A 15 -15.28 7.35 -16.06
C ALA A 15 -14.87 8.56 -15.23
N ALA A 16 -13.86 9.32 -15.67
CA ALA A 16 -13.39 10.52 -14.99
C ALA A 16 -14.49 11.60 -14.91
N ALA A 17 -15.27 11.78 -15.97
CA ALA A 17 -16.36 12.75 -15.98
C ALA A 17 -17.55 12.35 -15.07
N GLN A 18 -17.68 11.10 -14.71
CA GLN A 18 -18.82 10.58 -13.95
C GLN A 18 -18.56 10.40 -12.45
N ILE A 19 -17.31 10.13 -12.04
CA ILE A 19 -17.03 9.75 -10.66
C ILE A 19 -17.32 10.85 -9.62
N THR A 20 -17.25 12.12 -10.02
CA THR A 20 -17.58 13.28 -9.17
C THR A 20 -19.04 13.69 -9.25
N GLY A 21 -19.90 12.90 -9.91
CA GLY A 21 -21.31 13.23 -10.13
C GLY A 21 -22.23 12.95 -8.93
N SER A 22 -21.80 12.10 -7.98
CA SER A 22 -22.52 11.87 -6.72
C SER A 22 -21.61 11.33 -5.65
N LYS A 23 -22.03 11.44 -4.35
CA LYS A 23 -21.34 10.84 -3.21
C LYS A 23 -21.10 9.35 -3.43
N GLU A 24 -22.11 8.61 -3.85
CA GLU A 24 -22.06 7.15 -4.02
C GLU A 24 -21.02 6.73 -5.07
N GLN A 25 -20.94 7.44 -6.19
CA GLN A 25 -19.96 7.16 -7.24
C GLN A 25 -18.54 7.46 -6.77
N TRP A 26 -18.36 8.58 -6.10
CA TRP A 26 -17.05 8.98 -5.59
C TRP A 26 -16.55 8.04 -4.49
N THR A 27 -17.38 7.76 -3.49
CA THR A 27 -17.02 6.88 -2.36
C THR A 27 -16.81 5.42 -2.80
N ALA A 28 -17.56 4.92 -3.78
CA ALA A 28 -17.33 3.61 -4.38
C ALA A 28 -15.97 3.54 -5.09
N PHE A 29 -15.60 4.60 -5.81
CA PHE A 29 -14.25 4.72 -6.40
C PHE A 29 -13.18 4.78 -5.30
N LEU A 30 -13.33 5.62 -4.28
CA LEU A 30 -12.39 5.76 -3.17
C LEU A 30 -12.16 4.43 -2.45
N THR A 31 -13.22 3.66 -2.21
CA THR A 31 -13.14 2.33 -1.59
C THR A 31 -12.29 1.35 -2.43
N THR A 32 -12.40 1.41 -3.76
CA THR A 32 -11.58 0.58 -4.64
C THR A 32 -10.14 1.09 -4.68
N SER A 33 -9.94 2.41 -4.81
CA SER A 33 -8.62 3.04 -4.87
C SER A 33 -7.81 2.82 -3.60
N ALA A 34 -8.45 2.81 -2.43
CA ALA A 34 -7.82 2.51 -1.15
C ALA A 34 -7.13 1.13 -1.11
N ARG A 35 -7.71 0.12 -1.77
CA ARG A 35 -7.08 -1.19 -1.92
C ARG A 35 -5.92 -1.17 -2.92
N LEU A 36 -6.00 -0.28 -3.90
CA LEU A 36 -5.10 -0.15 -5.04
C LEU A 36 -4.18 1.08 -4.94
N TYR A 37 -3.95 1.61 -3.73
CA TYR A 37 -3.24 2.87 -3.48
C TYR A 37 -1.79 2.94 -4.05
N LYS A 38 -1.24 1.81 -4.50
CA LYS A 38 0.06 1.75 -5.19
C LYS A 38 -0.03 2.03 -6.70
N TYR A 39 -1.24 2.07 -7.25
CA TYR A 39 -1.51 2.47 -8.63
C TYR A 39 -1.77 3.97 -8.71
N PRO A 40 -1.35 4.66 -9.79
CA PRO A 40 -1.74 6.04 -10.02
C PRO A 40 -3.24 6.14 -10.32
N PHE A 41 -3.82 7.32 -10.10
CA PHE A 41 -5.24 7.57 -10.25
C PHE A 41 -5.85 7.03 -11.56
N ALA A 42 -5.22 7.32 -12.70
CA ALA A 42 -5.74 6.88 -14.00
C ALA A 42 -5.87 5.35 -14.10
N GLU A 43 -4.95 4.60 -13.50
CA GLU A 43 -4.99 3.15 -13.48
C GLU A 43 -6.00 2.62 -12.44
N GLN A 44 -6.09 3.27 -11.26
CA GLN A 44 -7.12 2.97 -10.28
C GLN A 44 -8.52 3.12 -10.87
N LEU A 45 -8.75 4.20 -11.62
CA LEU A 45 -10.01 4.46 -12.30
C LEU A 45 -10.34 3.40 -13.35
N MET A 46 -9.35 2.99 -14.14
CA MET A 46 -9.50 1.93 -15.14
C MET A 46 -9.81 0.57 -14.49
N ILE A 47 -9.16 0.26 -13.36
CA ILE A 47 -9.45 -0.98 -12.60
C ILE A 47 -10.86 -0.89 -12.02
N TYR A 48 -11.21 0.21 -11.36
CA TYR A 48 -12.53 0.43 -10.79
C TYR A 48 -13.66 0.21 -11.80
N LYS A 49 -13.55 0.79 -12.99
CA LYS A 49 -14.59 0.65 -14.04
C LYS A 49 -14.74 -0.76 -14.58
N GLN A 50 -13.69 -1.56 -14.57
CA GLN A 50 -13.72 -2.93 -15.08
C GLN A 50 -13.96 -3.95 -13.98
N ARG A 51 -13.53 -3.65 -12.74
CA ARG A 51 -13.58 -4.56 -11.61
C ARG A 51 -13.52 -3.81 -10.27
N PRO A 52 -14.63 -3.23 -9.83
CA PRO A 52 -14.68 -2.43 -8.60
C PRO A 52 -14.31 -3.22 -7.33
N GLU A 53 -14.46 -4.54 -7.32
CA GLU A 53 -14.10 -5.42 -6.21
C GLU A 53 -12.63 -5.82 -6.17
N ALA A 54 -11.80 -5.38 -7.12
CA ALA A 54 -10.38 -5.74 -7.17
C ALA A 54 -9.64 -5.41 -5.87
N THR A 55 -8.72 -6.29 -5.47
CA THR A 55 -7.99 -6.17 -4.20
C THR A 55 -6.49 -6.05 -4.37
N ALA A 56 -5.88 -6.83 -5.26
CA ALA A 56 -4.46 -6.78 -5.56
C ALA A 56 -4.22 -7.19 -7.01
N CYS A 57 -3.90 -6.22 -7.82
CA CYS A 57 -3.67 -6.45 -9.25
C CYS A 57 -2.18 -6.48 -9.58
N ALA A 58 -1.80 -7.31 -10.55
CA ALA A 58 -0.46 -7.31 -11.12
C ALA A 58 -0.46 -7.91 -12.53
N GLU A 59 0.60 -7.64 -13.28
CA GLU A 59 0.83 -8.22 -14.59
C GLU A 59 1.05 -9.74 -14.50
N TYR A 60 0.81 -10.44 -15.61
CA TYR A 60 0.94 -11.90 -15.70
C TYR A 60 2.30 -12.39 -15.23
N ASP A 61 3.38 -11.74 -15.69
CA ASP A 61 4.77 -12.15 -15.39
C ASP A 61 5.08 -12.02 -13.90
N LEU A 62 4.52 -10.99 -13.23
CA LEU A 62 4.69 -10.85 -11.78
C LEU A 62 4.02 -12.01 -11.05
N TRP A 63 2.79 -12.37 -11.42
CA TRP A 63 2.11 -13.52 -10.81
C TRP A 63 2.84 -14.84 -11.09
N ASN A 64 3.22 -15.06 -12.34
CA ASN A 64 3.81 -16.32 -12.78
C ASN A 64 5.25 -16.51 -12.28
N ASP A 65 6.11 -15.51 -12.51
CA ASP A 65 7.56 -15.68 -12.33
C ASP A 65 8.03 -15.30 -10.94
N ARG A 66 7.46 -14.21 -10.36
CA ARG A 66 7.90 -13.73 -9.07
C ARG A 66 7.10 -14.29 -7.90
N MET A 67 5.78 -14.45 -8.07
CA MET A 67 4.90 -14.96 -7.01
C MET A 67 4.70 -16.48 -7.10
N ASN A 68 5.17 -17.12 -8.17
CA ASN A 68 4.95 -18.55 -8.45
C ASN A 68 3.46 -18.94 -8.38
N ARG A 69 2.58 -18.04 -8.85
CA ARG A 69 1.14 -18.25 -8.98
C ARG A 69 0.78 -18.38 -10.45
N TYR A 70 -0.34 -18.99 -10.76
CA TYR A 70 -0.82 -19.04 -12.15
C TYR A 70 -2.13 -18.27 -12.28
N VAL A 71 -2.31 -17.58 -13.39
CA VAL A 71 -3.61 -17.00 -13.76
C VAL A 71 -4.53 -18.12 -14.20
N LYS A 72 -5.72 -18.19 -13.61
CA LYS A 72 -6.72 -19.22 -13.89
C LYS A 72 -7.19 -19.12 -15.33
N ARG A 73 -7.42 -20.28 -15.97
CA ARG A 73 -7.93 -20.35 -17.35
C ARG A 73 -9.30 -19.67 -17.42
N GLY A 74 -9.46 -18.76 -18.39
CA GLY A 74 -10.70 -18.02 -18.60
C GLY A 74 -10.80 -16.70 -17.83
N SER A 75 -9.83 -16.36 -16.98
CA SER A 75 -9.75 -15.05 -16.34
C SER A 75 -9.60 -13.95 -17.39
N LYS A 76 -10.33 -12.86 -17.20
CA LYS A 76 -10.25 -11.69 -18.07
C LYS A 76 -9.27 -10.68 -17.45
N GLY A 77 -8.22 -10.34 -18.20
CA GLY A 77 -7.30 -9.28 -17.79
C GLY A 77 -7.99 -7.92 -17.79
N ILE A 78 -7.70 -7.13 -16.78
CA ILE A 78 -8.11 -5.74 -16.65
C ILE A 78 -7.18 -4.91 -17.54
N ALA A 79 -7.72 -4.20 -18.50
CA ALA A 79 -6.94 -3.40 -19.44
C ALA A 79 -6.54 -2.06 -18.81
N LEU A 80 -5.27 -1.74 -18.89
CA LEU A 80 -4.71 -0.44 -18.50
C LEU A 80 -4.08 0.23 -19.72
N LEU A 81 -4.05 1.56 -19.70
CA LEU A 81 -3.41 2.36 -20.74
C LEU A 81 -1.94 2.59 -20.37
N ASP A 82 -1.04 2.16 -21.24
CA ASP A 82 0.39 2.51 -21.16
C ASP A 82 0.65 3.70 -22.09
N MET A 83 0.92 4.85 -21.50
CA MET A 83 1.16 6.12 -22.19
C MET A 83 2.65 6.46 -22.35
N ARG A 84 3.57 5.54 -22.00
CA ARG A 84 5.02 5.81 -22.00
C ARG A 84 5.67 5.84 -23.39
N GLY A 85 4.98 5.37 -24.42
CA GLY A 85 5.44 5.36 -25.80
C GLY A 85 4.83 6.48 -26.66
N GLU A 86 5.26 6.59 -27.92
CA GLU A 86 4.68 7.54 -28.88
C GLU A 86 3.17 7.35 -29.13
N GLN A 87 2.70 6.14 -28.95
CA GLN A 87 1.28 5.80 -29.08
C GLN A 87 0.81 5.02 -27.85
N PRO A 88 -0.42 5.29 -27.37
CA PRO A 88 -1.03 4.54 -26.28
C PRO A 88 -1.12 3.05 -26.59
N LYS A 89 -0.69 2.21 -25.66
CA LYS A 89 -0.79 0.76 -25.73
C LYS A 89 -1.62 0.21 -24.58
N LEU A 90 -2.17 -0.97 -24.75
CA LEU A 90 -2.84 -1.69 -23.69
C LEU A 90 -1.85 -2.67 -23.01
N ARG A 91 -1.82 -2.63 -21.70
CA ARG A 91 -1.26 -3.69 -20.85
C ARG A 91 -2.37 -4.28 -20.00
N TYR A 92 -2.17 -5.49 -19.50
CA TYR A 92 -3.20 -6.20 -18.75
C TYR A 92 -2.69 -6.59 -17.39
N VAL A 93 -3.53 -6.37 -16.38
CA VAL A 93 -3.31 -6.85 -15.03
C VAL A 93 -4.41 -7.84 -14.64
N PHE A 94 -4.11 -8.70 -13.68
CA PHE A 94 -5.04 -9.69 -13.12
C PHE A 94 -5.13 -9.49 -11.62
N ASP A 95 -6.33 -9.57 -11.08
CA ASP A 95 -6.52 -9.52 -9.63
C ASP A 95 -6.07 -10.85 -8.99
N VAL A 96 -5.68 -10.81 -7.73
CA VAL A 96 -5.26 -12.01 -6.97
C VAL A 96 -6.35 -13.09 -6.97
N ALA A 97 -7.62 -12.73 -7.00
CA ALA A 97 -8.74 -13.66 -7.07
C ALA A 97 -8.78 -14.47 -8.37
N ASP A 98 -8.16 -13.95 -9.45
CA ASP A 98 -7.98 -14.66 -10.72
C ASP A 98 -6.79 -15.61 -10.72
N THR A 99 -6.03 -15.66 -9.64
CA THR A 99 -4.82 -16.50 -9.58
C THR A 99 -5.03 -17.73 -8.71
N GLY A 100 -4.27 -18.77 -9.00
CA GLY A 100 -4.18 -19.98 -8.17
C GLY A 100 -2.75 -20.19 -7.68
N GLU A 101 -2.61 -20.96 -6.61
CA GLU A 101 -1.33 -21.25 -5.98
C GLU A 101 -0.68 -22.51 -6.61
N ARG A 102 0.64 -22.45 -6.78
CA ARG A 102 1.49 -23.61 -7.06
C ARG A 102 2.20 -24.05 -5.78
N LYS A 103 2.80 -25.20 -5.80
CA LYS A 103 3.73 -25.61 -4.72
C LYS A 103 4.82 -24.53 -4.57
N ASN A 104 4.98 -24.01 -3.37
CA ASN A 104 5.90 -22.91 -3.05
C ASN A 104 5.49 -21.52 -3.63
N SER A 105 4.21 -21.28 -3.86
CA SER A 105 3.73 -19.92 -4.15
C SER A 105 4.04 -18.98 -2.99
N ARG A 106 4.45 -17.75 -3.34
CA ARG A 106 4.59 -16.69 -2.34
C ARG A 106 3.22 -16.21 -1.90
N PRO A 107 2.98 -16.04 -0.60
CA PRO A 107 1.72 -15.48 -0.11
C PRO A 107 1.56 -14.03 -0.55
N VAL A 108 0.35 -13.65 -0.92
CA VAL A 108 0.00 -12.24 -1.17
C VAL A 108 -0.29 -11.58 0.17
N GLN A 109 0.65 -10.81 0.66
CA GLN A 109 0.54 -10.13 1.94
C GLN A 109 -0.20 -8.79 1.77
N LEU A 110 -1.50 -8.81 2.00
CA LEU A 110 -2.29 -7.58 2.16
C LEU A 110 -2.33 -7.26 3.65
N TRP A 111 -1.82 -6.08 4.01
CA TRP A 111 -1.88 -5.65 5.40
C TRP A 111 -3.32 -5.41 5.85
N LYS A 112 -3.59 -5.73 7.09
CA LYS A 112 -4.84 -5.40 7.78
C LYS A 112 -4.47 -4.78 9.12
N MET A 113 -5.18 -3.73 9.47
CA MET A 113 -5.06 -3.12 10.78
C MET A 113 -5.81 -3.96 11.82
N ASN A 114 -5.28 -4.00 13.04
CA ASN A 114 -5.95 -4.49 14.23
C ASN A 114 -5.70 -3.51 15.40
N ALA A 115 -6.34 -3.72 16.55
CA ALA A 115 -6.25 -2.80 17.69
C ALA A 115 -4.81 -2.60 18.21
N GLU A 116 -3.93 -3.58 18.08
CA GLU A 116 -2.53 -3.46 18.53
C GLU A 116 -1.72 -2.48 17.69
N HIS A 117 -2.15 -2.25 16.44
CA HIS A 117 -1.46 -1.34 15.49
C HIS A 117 -1.83 0.12 15.71
N GLU A 118 -2.91 0.44 16.41
CA GLU A 118 -3.46 1.79 16.53
C GLU A 118 -2.42 2.78 17.07
N GLN A 119 -1.87 2.53 18.25
CA GLN A 119 -0.90 3.42 18.87
C GLN A 119 0.43 3.56 18.09
N PRO A 120 1.00 2.48 17.52
CA PRO A 120 2.10 2.62 16.58
C PRO A 120 1.78 3.48 15.37
N ILE A 121 0.58 3.35 14.78
CA ILE A 121 0.16 4.14 13.61
C ILE A 121 -0.02 5.61 13.99
N ILE A 122 -0.69 5.93 15.09
CA ILE A 122 -0.84 7.30 15.59
C ILE A 122 0.53 7.97 15.67
N ARG A 123 1.50 7.37 16.35
CA ARG A 123 2.86 7.92 16.47
C ARG A 123 3.56 8.10 15.11
N ALA A 124 3.33 7.18 14.19
CA ALA A 124 3.93 7.28 12.86
C ALA A 124 3.32 8.42 12.04
N LEU A 125 2.01 8.63 12.13
CA LEU A 125 1.31 9.74 11.48
C LEU A 125 1.74 11.08 12.07
N ASP A 126 1.88 11.19 13.39
CA ASP A 126 2.36 12.40 14.06
C ASP A 126 3.71 12.84 13.52
N VAL A 127 4.63 11.89 13.39
CA VAL A 127 5.99 12.18 12.90
C VAL A 127 6.02 12.44 11.39
N ALA A 128 5.26 11.66 10.61
CA ALA A 128 5.32 11.75 9.15
C ALA A 128 4.61 12.97 8.59
N PHE A 129 3.54 13.41 9.25
CA PHE A 129 2.66 14.48 8.76
C PHE A 129 2.56 15.68 9.73
N ASP A 130 3.43 15.73 10.76
CA ASP A 130 3.46 16.80 11.74
C ASP A 130 2.06 17.11 12.32
N VAL A 131 1.35 16.05 12.71
CA VAL A 131 0.02 16.15 13.32
C VAL A 131 0.16 16.75 14.73
N PRO A 132 -0.70 17.71 15.12
CA PRO A 132 -0.63 18.34 16.43
C PRO A 132 -0.75 17.33 17.58
N ALA A 133 0.10 17.45 18.59
CA ALA A 133 0.00 16.66 19.79
C ALA A 133 -1.37 16.88 20.45
N GLY A 134 -2.12 15.79 20.68
CA GLY A 134 -3.45 15.87 21.32
C GLY A 134 -4.63 15.77 20.37
N ALA A 135 -4.43 15.38 19.10
CA ALA A 135 -5.52 15.10 18.16
C ALA A 135 -6.50 14.02 18.68
N GLY A 136 -6.06 13.18 19.62
CA GLY A 136 -6.93 12.22 20.33
C GLY A 136 -7.00 10.86 19.67
N SER A 137 -8.08 10.55 18.96
CA SER A 137 -8.29 9.23 18.33
C SER A 137 -7.53 9.09 17.01
N LEU A 138 -7.42 7.86 16.52
CA LEU A 138 -6.80 7.57 15.22
C LEU A 138 -7.52 8.32 14.08
N GLU A 139 -8.84 8.40 14.15
CA GLU A 139 -9.66 9.11 13.17
C GLU A 139 -9.23 10.57 13.06
N ASN A 140 -9.07 11.24 14.20
CA ASN A 140 -8.63 12.63 14.22
C ASN A 140 -7.22 12.80 13.66
N HIS A 141 -6.29 11.89 13.97
CA HIS A 141 -4.94 11.93 13.39
C HIS A 141 -4.95 11.75 11.87
N ILE A 142 -5.82 10.89 11.34
CA ILE A 142 -6.00 10.72 9.90
C ILE A 142 -6.60 12.00 9.28
N MET A 143 -7.61 12.60 9.91
CA MET A 143 -8.21 13.85 9.43
C MET A 143 -7.19 14.98 9.37
N GLU A 144 -6.45 15.21 10.44
CA GLU A 144 -5.39 16.23 10.50
C GLU A 144 -4.29 16.00 9.43
N ALA A 145 -3.85 14.75 9.27
CA ALA A 145 -2.89 14.41 8.23
C ALA A 145 -3.45 14.68 6.82
N ALA A 146 -4.72 14.36 6.58
CA ALA A 146 -5.38 14.61 5.31
C ALA A 146 -5.51 16.12 5.01
N GLU A 147 -5.90 16.92 6.00
CA GLU A 147 -5.99 18.38 5.88
C GLU A 147 -4.62 19.01 5.62
N ARG A 148 -3.58 18.52 6.31
CA ARG A 148 -2.22 18.98 6.12
C ARG A 148 -1.75 18.72 4.69
N LEU A 149 -1.88 17.48 4.24
CA LEU A 149 -1.51 17.08 2.88
C LEU A 149 -2.27 17.87 1.82
N ALA A 150 -3.58 18.05 1.99
CA ALA A 150 -4.40 18.84 1.06
C ALA A 150 -3.95 20.32 0.99
N ARG A 151 -3.55 20.90 2.11
CA ARG A 151 -3.02 22.27 2.20
C ARG A 151 -1.69 22.38 1.49
N ASP A 152 -0.76 21.49 1.79
CA ASP A 152 0.59 21.51 1.23
C ASP A 152 0.55 21.26 -0.29
N TYR A 153 -0.27 20.30 -0.74
CA TYR A 153 -0.47 20.02 -2.17
C TYR A 153 -1.05 21.25 -2.92
N TRP A 154 -2.01 21.95 -2.31
CA TRP A 154 -2.57 23.19 -2.88
C TRP A 154 -1.49 24.25 -3.03
N GLU A 155 -0.70 24.53 -2.01
CA GLU A 155 0.35 25.56 -2.07
C GLU A 155 1.38 25.28 -3.17
N GLU A 156 1.70 24.02 -3.40
CA GLU A 156 2.63 23.61 -4.45
C GLU A 156 2.04 23.68 -5.87
N ASN A 157 0.74 23.41 -6.02
CA ASN A 157 0.10 23.19 -7.32
C ASN A 157 -0.99 24.20 -7.67
N ARG A 158 -1.24 25.21 -6.86
CA ARG A 158 -2.40 26.12 -6.96
C ARG A 158 -2.63 26.73 -8.35
N ARG A 159 -1.58 27.18 -9.03
CA ARG A 159 -1.71 27.76 -10.38
C ARG A 159 -2.20 26.75 -11.38
N GLN A 160 -1.59 25.57 -11.40
CA GLN A 160 -1.98 24.50 -12.31
C GLN A 160 -3.42 24.04 -12.05
N ILE A 161 -3.79 23.90 -10.77
CA ILE A 161 -5.16 23.51 -10.40
C ILE A 161 -6.15 24.58 -10.85
N SER A 162 -5.91 25.86 -10.54
CA SER A 162 -6.78 26.97 -10.92
C SER A 162 -6.99 27.06 -12.43
N ASP A 163 -5.94 26.87 -13.22
CA ASP A 163 -6.03 26.88 -14.68
C ASP A 163 -6.88 25.71 -15.22
N ILE A 164 -6.77 24.54 -14.62
CA ILE A 164 -7.48 23.32 -15.09
C ILE A 164 -8.95 23.34 -14.72
N VAL A 165 -9.31 23.90 -13.55
CA VAL A 165 -10.72 23.92 -13.07
C VAL A 165 -11.54 25.06 -13.66
N ALA A 166 -10.95 25.90 -14.49
CA ALA A 166 -11.61 27.09 -15.07
C ALA A 166 -12.91 26.78 -15.84
N ASP A 167 -13.03 25.57 -16.42
CA ASP A 167 -14.23 25.13 -17.15
C ASP A 167 -15.21 24.29 -16.29
N SER A 168 -15.01 24.24 -14.98
CA SER A 168 -15.85 23.49 -14.04
C SER A 168 -16.89 24.43 -13.35
N TYR A 169 -17.62 23.91 -12.35
CA TYR A 169 -18.50 24.79 -11.53
C TYR A 169 -17.70 25.80 -10.70
N LEU A 170 -16.38 25.68 -10.66
CA LEU A 170 -15.47 26.67 -10.05
C LEU A 170 -15.13 27.84 -11.01
N GLU A 171 -15.71 27.88 -12.21
CA GLU A 171 -15.54 28.98 -13.16
C GLU A 171 -15.92 30.34 -12.54
N GLY A 172 -15.04 31.30 -12.65
CA GLY A 172 -15.26 32.64 -12.12
C GLY A 172 -14.99 32.83 -10.64
N TYR A 173 -14.66 31.75 -9.89
CA TYR A 173 -14.15 31.88 -8.53
C TYR A 173 -12.70 32.37 -8.52
N ASP A 174 -12.34 33.12 -7.48
CA ASP A 174 -10.97 33.52 -7.25
C ASP A 174 -10.12 32.34 -6.70
N GLU A 175 -8.80 32.48 -6.75
CA GLU A 175 -7.86 31.45 -6.30
C GLU A 175 -8.08 31.05 -4.83
N LEU A 176 -8.53 31.98 -3.98
CA LEU A 176 -8.79 31.69 -2.57
C LEU A 176 -9.98 30.73 -2.40
N ASN A 177 -11.09 30.98 -3.11
CA ASN A 177 -12.29 30.16 -3.08
C ASN A 177 -12.06 28.80 -3.76
N ILE A 178 -11.36 28.76 -4.90
CA ILE A 178 -10.94 27.50 -5.55
C ILE A 178 -10.09 26.69 -4.56
N GLY A 179 -9.12 27.33 -3.89
CA GLY A 179 -8.28 26.66 -2.90
C GLY A 179 -9.02 26.15 -1.69
N ALA A 180 -10.06 26.85 -1.23
CA ALA A 180 -10.90 26.40 -0.14
C ALA A 180 -11.69 25.13 -0.54
N SER A 181 -12.35 25.15 -1.71
CA SER A 181 -13.09 24.00 -2.23
C SER A 181 -12.17 22.81 -2.48
N PHE A 182 -11.02 22.99 -3.13
CA PHE A 182 -10.05 21.93 -3.37
C PHE A 182 -9.57 21.26 -2.08
N LYS A 183 -9.17 22.07 -1.08
CA LYS A 183 -8.65 21.54 0.20
C LYS A 183 -9.69 20.71 0.95
N ARG A 184 -10.96 21.16 0.99
CA ARG A 184 -12.05 20.40 1.62
C ARG A 184 -12.34 19.11 0.85
N ALA A 185 -12.53 19.20 -0.49
CA ALA A 185 -12.76 18.04 -1.33
C ALA A 185 -11.64 17.01 -1.23
N ALA A 186 -10.38 17.45 -1.22
CA ALA A 186 -9.23 16.56 -1.09
C ALA A 186 -9.14 15.94 0.31
N ALA A 187 -9.24 16.74 1.38
CA ALA A 187 -9.10 16.24 2.75
C ALA A 187 -10.15 15.18 3.10
N VAL A 188 -11.43 15.44 2.80
CA VAL A 188 -12.51 14.47 3.04
C VAL A 188 -12.30 13.19 2.23
N SER A 189 -11.86 13.31 0.98
CA SER A 189 -11.62 12.14 0.11
C SER A 189 -10.47 11.29 0.60
N ILE A 190 -9.37 11.91 1.05
CA ILE A 190 -8.22 11.20 1.64
C ILE A 190 -8.65 10.49 2.91
N ALA A 191 -9.29 11.20 3.84
CA ALA A 191 -9.73 10.64 5.11
C ALA A 191 -10.70 9.47 4.89
N TYR A 192 -11.73 9.65 4.03
CA TYR A 192 -12.65 8.57 3.68
C TYR A 192 -11.92 7.34 3.16
N SER A 193 -10.99 7.53 2.20
CA SER A 193 -10.19 6.42 1.64
C SER A 193 -9.44 5.66 2.73
N VAL A 194 -8.78 6.37 3.65
CA VAL A 194 -8.00 5.75 4.73
C VAL A 194 -8.92 5.03 5.71
N PHE A 195 -10.06 5.63 6.07
CA PHE A 195 -11.05 5.03 7.00
C PHE A 195 -11.59 3.70 6.49
N THR A 196 -11.81 3.54 5.18
CA THR A 196 -12.28 2.26 4.59
C THR A 196 -11.37 1.08 4.90
N ARG A 197 -10.12 1.30 5.29
CA ARG A 197 -9.13 0.26 5.58
C ARG A 197 -8.65 0.22 7.03
N THR A 198 -8.90 1.26 7.80
CA THR A 198 -8.38 1.41 9.17
C THR A 198 -9.47 1.36 10.23
N VAL A 199 -10.57 2.06 10.00
CA VAL A 199 -11.62 2.26 11.00
C VAL A 199 -12.84 1.37 10.76
N GLY A 200 -13.00 0.84 9.55
CA GLY A 200 -14.10 -0.04 9.17
C GLY A 200 -15.09 0.62 8.23
N ASN A 201 -16.33 0.87 8.68
CA ASN A 201 -17.34 1.52 7.83
C ASN A 201 -17.12 3.04 7.82
N ALA A 202 -16.52 3.55 6.75
CA ALA A 202 -16.26 4.98 6.60
C ALA A 202 -17.56 5.82 6.55
N ASP A 203 -18.67 5.26 6.05
CA ASP A 203 -19.95 5.98 5.96
C ASP A 203 -20.53 6.36 7.34
N ASP A 204 -20.06 5.75 8.42
CA ASP A 204 -20.47 6.14 9.79
C ASP A 204 -19.84 7.46 10.25
N TYR A 205 -18.86 7.98 9.54
CA TYR A 205 -18.08 9.16 9.87
C TYR A 205 -18.29 10.35 8.92
N PHE A 206 -18.94 10.14 7.77
CA PHE A 206 -19.06 11.15 6.73
C PHE A 206 -20.49 11.25 6.20
N GLU A 207 -21.05 12.45 6.29
CA GLU A 207 -22.36 12.78 5.75
C GLU A 207 -22.29 13.19 4.28
N HIS A 208 -23.44 13.40 3.64
CA HIS A 208 -23.50 13.87 2.24
C HIS A 208 -22.87 15.24 2.07
N GLU A 209 -23.08 16.09 3.05
CA GLU A 209 -22.65 17.48 3.09
C GLU A 209 -21.12 17.64 3.03
N ASP A 210 -20.38 16.66 3.58
CA ASP A 210 -18.90 16.65 3.56
C ASP A 210 -18.35 16.53 2.14
N PHE A 211 -19.14 15.99 1.21
CA PHE A 211 -18.72 15.74 -0.18
C PHE A 211 -19.18 16.81 -1.16
N LEU A 212 -19.85 17.87 -0.74
CA LEU A 212 -20.43 18.86 -1.66
C LEU A 212 -19.38 19.54 -2.55
N ASP A 213 -18.24 19.88 -1.99
CA ASP A 213 -17.15 20.50 -2.76
C ASP A 213 -16.61 19.63 -3.90
N ILE A 214 -16.80 18.33 -3.84
CA ILE A 214 -16.34 17.40 -4.90
C ILE A 214 -17.14 17.59 -6.18
N PHE A 215 -18.43 17.92 -6.07
CA PHE A 215 -19.32 18.11 -7.21
C PHE A 215 -18.96 19.35 -8.05
N ASP A 216 -18.17 20.27 -7.48
CA ASP A 216 -17.67 21.42 -8.22
C ASP A 216 -16.59 21.03 -9.25
N PHE A 217 -15.93 19.87 -9.06
CA PHE A 217 -14.96 19.30 -10.00
C PHE A 217 -15.64 18.45 -11.07
N ASN A 218 -16.64 19.00 -11.72
CA ASN A 218 -17.61 18.31 -12.59
C ASN A 218 -17.18 18.11 -14.04
N THR A 219 -15.99 18.57 -14.43
CA THR A 219 -15.41 18.29 -15.74
C THR A 219 -14.41 17.14 -15.68
N GLN A 220 -14.15 16.48 -16.81
CA GLN A 220 -13.13 15.43 -16.90
C GLN A 220 -11.75 15.92 -16.40
N ALA A 221 -11.36 17.14 -16.80
CA ALA A 221 -10.07 17.71 -16.42
C ALA A 221 -10.00 18.00 -14.92
N ALA A 222 -11.03 18.63 -14.36
CA ALA A 222 -11.13 18.93 -12.93
C ALA A 222 -11.16 17.65 -12.07
N ALA A 223 -11.98 16.65 -12.47
CA ALA A 223 -12.04 15.36 -11.79
C ALA A 223 -10.69 14.60 -11.84
N ASN A 224 -9.96 14.69 -12.95
CA ASN A 224 -8.61 14.10 -13.05
C ASN A 224 -7.61 14.79 -12.11
N VAL A 225 -7.66 16.11 -11.99
CA VAL A 225 -6.81 16.87 -11.07
C VAL A 225 -7.09 16.49 -9.63
N LEU A 226 -8.36 16.54 -9.22
CA LEU A 226 -8.76 16.17 -7.85
C LEU A 226 -8.40 14.70 -7.56
N GLY A 227 -8.76 13.79 -8.45
CA GLY A 227 -8.50 12.35 -8.26
C GLY A 227 -7.01 12.01 -8.21
N THR A 228 -6.18 12.67 -9.02
CA THR A 228 -4.72 12.50 -8.98
C THR A 228 -4.17 12.97 -7.63
N ALA A 229 -4.55 14.17 -7.21
CA ALA A 229 -4.14 14.72 -5.92
C ALA A 229 -4.54 13.81 -4.75
N VAL A 230 -5.80 13.37 -4.70
CA VAL A 230 -6.31 12.45 -3.67
C VAL A 230 -5.55 11.12 -3.69
N SER A 231 -5.31 10.54 -4.86
CA SER A 231 -4.55 9.28 -5.00
C SER A 231 -3.12 9.41 -4.48
N GLU A 232 -2.42 10.47 -4.85
CA GLU A 232 -1.03 10.72 -4.44
C GLU A 232 -0.92 10.92 -2.93
N MET A 233 -1.77 11.77 -2.36
CA MET A 233 -1.77 12.06 -0.93
C MET A 233 -2.24 10.86 -0.09
N SER A 234 -3.31 10.17 -0.47
CA SER A 234 -3.76 8.97 0.22
C SER A 234 -2.68 7.88 0.21
N SER A 235 -1.94 7.74 -0.91
CA SER A 235 -0.87 6.75 -1.00
C SER A 235 0.27 7.01 -0.02
N GLN A 236 0.54 8.25 0.38
CA GLN A 236 1.53 8.59 1.40
C GLN A 236 1.11 8.05 2.76
N ILE A 237 -0.14 8.32 3.18
CA ILE A 237 -0.68 7.81 4.44
C ILE A 237 -0.70 6.27 4.44
N PHE A 238 -1.19 5.63 3.37
CA PHE A 238 -1.23 4.17 3.28
C PHE A 238 0.15 3.52 3.34
N ARG A 239 1.16 4.12 2.73
CA ARG A 239 2.55 3.62 2.79
C ARG A 239 3.12 3.72 4.20
N GLU A 240 2.80 4.80 4.91
CA GLU A 240 3.23 4.97 6.30
C GLU A 240 2.57 3.92 7.21
N ILE A 241 1.25 3.74 7.08
CA ILE A 241 0.50 2.71 7.81
C ILE A 241 1.04 1.31 7.48
N GLU A 242 1.22 0.98 6.19
CA GLU A 242 1.77 -0.31 5.77
C GLU A 242 3.15 -0.56 6.37
N ARG A 243 4.03 0.44 6.35
CA ARG A 243 5.39 0.36 6.90
C ARG A 243 5.35 0.10 8.40
N THR A 244 4.52 0.85 9.11
CA THR A 244 4.36 0.74 10.56
C THR A 244 3.84 -0.64 10.97
N ILE A 245 2.78 -1.13 10.33
CA ILE A 245 2.22 -2.46 10.60
C ILE A 245 3.28 -3.54 10.36
N ARG A 246 3.99 -3.48 9.22
CA ARG A 246 5.03 -4.48 8.89
C ARG A 246 6.19 -4.48 9.88
N THR A 247 6.62 -3.32 10.34
CA THR A 247 7.66 -3.20 11.35
C THR A 247 7.18 -3.79 12.67
N TYR A 248 6.00 -3.41 13.12
CA TYR A 248 5.40 -3.94 14.35
C TYR A 248 5.27 -5.47 14.34
N GLU A 249 4.74 -6.04 13.27
CA GLU A 249 4.59 -7.51 13.16
C GLU A 249 5.94 -8.24 13.12
N LYS A 250 6.96 -7.65 12.49
CA LYS A 250 8.31 -8.20 12.46
C LYS A 250 8.95 -8.21 13.84
N ASP A 251 8.83 -7.11 14.59
CA ASP A 251 9.40 -6.98 15.93
C ASP A 251 8.71 -7.95 16.90
N LYS A 252 7.39 -8.04 16.84
CA LYS A 252 6.60 -9.00 17.61
C LYS A 252 6.98 -10.46 17.31
N GLN A 253 7.29 -10.79 16.06
CA GLN A 253 7.75 -12.12 15.69
C GLN A 253 9.15 -12.41 16.23
N ALA A 254 10.05 -11.43 16.20
CA ALA A 254 11.38 -11.56 16.76
C ALA A 254 11.36 -11.79 18.29
N GLU A 255 10.52 -11.04 19.02
CA GLU A 255 10.32 -11.22 20.47
C GLU A 255 9.79 -12.62 20.80
N ARG A 256 8.83 -13.14 20.02
CA ARG A 256 8.30 -14.50 20.20
C ARG A 256 9.38 -15.55 20.01
N SER A 257 10.24 -15.40 19.00
CA SER A 257 11.33 -16.35 18.73
C SER A 257 12.36 -16.35 19.88
N GLN A 258 12.73 -15.18 20.40
CA GLN A 258 13.67 -15.08 21.53
C GLN A 258 13.10 -15.69 22.82
N ASN A 259 11.81 -15.53 23.07
CA ASN A 259 11.15 -16.12 24.24
C ASN A 259 11.04 -17.66 24.12
N TYR A 260 10.91 -18.20 22.90
CA TYR A 260 10.92 -19.66 22.66
C TYR A 260 12.30 -20.27 22.94
N ASP A 261 13.36 -19.66 22.40
CA ASP A 261 14.75 -20.11 22.65
C ASP A 261 15.11 -20.00 24.13
N GLY A 262 14.63 -18.97 24.83
CA GLY A 262 14.82 -18.80 26.27
C GLY A 262 14.09 -19.85 27.11
N ALA A 263 12.91 -20.32 26.67
CA ALA A 263 12.13 -21.34 27.36
C ALA A 263 12.76 -22.74 27.23
N GLU A 264 13.27 -23.10 26.04
CA GLU A 264 13.98 -24.37 25.83
C GLU A 264 15.25 -24.46 26.65
N LEU A 265 16.04 -23.39 26.78
CA LEU A 265 17.23 -23.35 27.60
C LEU A 265 16.95 -23.45 29.13
N HIS A 266 15.74 -23.06 29.55
CA HIS A 266 15.30 -23.23 30.95
C HIS A 266 14.79 -24.65 31.24
N GLU A 267 14.21 -25.32 30.26
CA GLU A 267 13.74 -26.70 30.41
C GLU A 267 14.87 -27.71 30.40
N GLU A 268 15.93 -27.51 29.61
CA GLU A 268 17.16 -28.33 29.65
C GLU A 268 17.91 -28.21 30.95
N ARG A 269 17.83 -27.09 31.70
CA ARG A 269 18.41 -26.92 33.01
C ARG A 269 17.61 -27.53 34.16
N ARG A 270 16.42 -28.07 33.92
CA ARG A 270 15.53 -28.69 34.92
C ARG A 270 15.45 -30.19 34.87
N LEU A 271 16.30 -30.86 34.09
CA LEU A 271 16.39 -32.33 34.17
C LEU A 271 16.94 -32.74 35.53
N PRO A 272 16.24 -33.55 36.31
CA PRO A 272 16.71 -33.97 37.61
C PRO A 272 17.93 -34.86 37.44
N ASP A 273 18.93 -34.58 38.25
CA ASP A 273 20.12 -35.40 38.48
C ASP A 273 19.67 -36.82 38.94
N SER A 274 19.44 -37.71 37.96
CA SER A 274 19.14 -39.10 38.25
C SER A 274 20.44 -39.81 38.61
N GLY A 275 20.79 -39.79 39.91
CA GLY A 275 21.84 -40.59 40.46
C GLY A 275 21.67 -42.08 40.15
N TYR A 276 22.52 -42.61 39.30
CA TYR A 276 22.78 -44.04 39.23
C TYR A 276 24.22 -44.30 39.68
N PRO A 277 24.44 -45.34 40.51
CA PRO A 277 25.73 -45.61 41.10
C PRO A 277 26.70 -46.18 40.08
N VAL A 278 27.93 -45.67 40.15
CA VAL A 278 29.08 -46.15 39.41
C VAL A 278 29.44 -47.58 39.90
N VAL A 279 29.35 -48.59 39.05
CA VAL A 279 30.03 -49.86 39.25
C VAL A 279 31.17 -49.90 38.24
N GLY A 280 32.37 -50.06 38.80
CA GLY A 280 33.62 -49.97 38.08
C GLY A 280 34.04 -51.22 37.36
N ALA A 281 35.12 -51.04 36.70
CA ALA A 281 36.16 -51.99 36.28
C ALA A 281 36.23 -52.34 34.77
N GLY A 282 37.38 -52.03 34.21
CA GLY A 282 38.08 -52.91 33.33
C GLY A 282 38.58 -52.36 31.99
N THR A 283 39.86 -51.91 32.05
CA THR A 283 40.98 -52.18 31.14
C THR A 283 40.91 -51.90 29.65
N GLU A 284 41.81 -51.01 29.23
CA GLU A 284 42.86 -51.10 28.17
C GLU A 284 42.37 -51.33 26.70
N ALA A 285 42.70 -50.48 25.77
CA ALA A 285 43.94 -50.31 25.06
C ALA A 285 43.87 -49.35 23.89
N SER A 286 44.77 -48.44 23.83
CA SER A 286 45.67 -47.99 22.76
C SER A 286 45.20 -47.84 21.35
N GLY A 287 45.54 -46.67 20.76
CA GLY A 287 45.70 -46.51 19.32
C GLY A 287 45.67 -45.05 18.84
N GLN A 288 46.76 -44.34 19.05
CA GLN A 288 47.48 -43.37 18.19
C GLN A 288 46.67 -42.64 17.06
N VAL A 289 46.55 -41.34 17.17
CA VAL A 289 47.32 -40.21 16.58
C VAL A 289 47.33 -40.18 15.04
N ARG A 290 46.79 -39.13 14.50
CA ARG A 290 47.51 -38.19 13.63
C ARG A 290 46.76 -36.86 13.48
N GLU A 291 47.52 -35.84 13.84
CA GLU A 291 47.34 -34.45 13.43
C GLU A 291 47.41 -34.32 11.93
N ASP A 292 46.69 -33.35 11.40
CA ASP A 292 47.30 -32.34 10.52
C ASP A 292 46.48 -31.07 10.54
N ALA A 293 47.17 -30.03 10.96
CA ALA A 293 46.74 -28.65 10.90
C ALA A 293 47.06 -28.08 9.50
N GLN A 294 46.23 -27.17 9.04
CA GLN A 294 46.69 -25.98 8.26
C GLN A 294 45.57 -24.93 8.18
N SER A 295 45.67 -23.93 8.97
CA SER A 295 45.88 -22.46 8.72
C SER A 295 45.03 -21.75 7.66
N VAL A 296 44.38 -20.75 8.20
CA VAL A 296 43.67 -19.54 7.66
C VAL A 296 44.52 -18.74 6.65
N PRO A 297 43.92 -17.94 5.74
CA PRO A 297 43.79 -16.55 6.14
C PRO A 297 42.45 -15.85 5.77
N ALA A 298 42.26 -14.77 6.54
CA ALA A 298 41.21 -13.79 6.49
C ALA A 298 41.08 -13.08 5.14
N GLY A 299 39.84 -12.81 4.76
CA GLY A 299 39.48 -11.87 3.70
C GLY A 299 38.13 -11.26 4.03
N GLU A 300 38.20 -10.04 4.55
CA GLU A 300 37.03 -9.16 4.71
C GLU A 300 36.35 -8.97 3.36
N GLN A 301 35.09 -9.34 3.29
CA GLN A 301 34.18 -8.78 2.29
C GLN A 301 32.89 -8.40 2.98
N HIS A 302 32.64 -7.10 3.02
CA HIS A 302 31.37 -6.50 3.37
C HIS A 302 30.26 -7.11 2.51
N ALA A 303 29.53 -8.05 3.04
CA ALA A 303 28.26 -8.49 2.49
C ALA A 303 27.19 -7.47 2.87
N ALA A 304 26.77 -6.67 1.92
CA ALA A 304 25.55 -5.89 2.02
C ALA A 304 24.40 -6.85 2.37
N VAL A 305 23.79 -6.62 3.52
CA VAL A 305 22.59 -7.32 3.97
C VAL A 305 21.46 -6.95 2.99
N GLN A 306 21.24 -7.79 2.01
CA GLN A 306 20.06 -7.71 1.16
C GLN A 306 18.86 -8.12 2.01
N SER A 307 17.98 -7.16 2.24
CA SER A 307 16.66 -7.39 2.85
C SER A 307 15.94 -8.52 2.10
N PRO A 308 15.45 -9.57 2.77
CA PRO A 308 14.81 -10.72 2.11
C PRO A 308 13.39 -10.47 1.61
N TYR A 309 12.90 -9.23 1.65
CA TYR A 309 11.55 -8.89 1.21
C TYR A 309 11.58 -7.82 0.10
N PRO A 310 11.54 -8.23 -1.18
CA PRO A 310 11.27 -7.27 -2.23
C PRO A 310 9.84 -6.77 -2.06
N CYS A 311 9.70 -5.46 -1.92
CA CYS A 311 8.42 -4.76 -1.96
C CYS A 311 7.82 -4.95 -3.37
N LEU A 312 7.00 -5.99 -3.52
CA LEU A 312 6.43 -6.43 -4.79
C LEU A 312 5.08 -5.77 -5.00
N LEU A 313 5.07 -4.50 -5.33
CA LEU A 313 4.04 -3.85 -6.12
C LEU A 313 4.56 -2.46 -6.51
N TYR A 314 5.01 -2.35 -7.75
CA TYR A 314 5.34 -1.10 -8.44
C TYR A 314 6.53 -0.27 -7.92
N THR A 315 7.67 -0.42 -8.57
CA THR A 315 8.65 0.66 -8.68
C THR A 315 8.35 1.42 -9.98
N SER A 316 7.63 2.51 -9.89
CA SER A 316 7.68 3.54 -10.91
C SER A 316 9.04 4.23 -10.80
N PRO A 317 9.82 4.38 -11.88
CA PRO A 317 10.99 5.24 -11.83
C PRO A 317 10.53 6.68 -11.60
N SER A 318 11.09 7.32 -10.59
CA SER A 318 10.96 8.75 -10.37
C SER A 318 11.42 9.51 -11.62
N PRO A 319 10.71 10.52 -12.10
CA PRO A 319 11.20 11.37 -13.16
C PRO A 319 12.18 12.38 -12.56
N ARG A 320 13.45 12.00 -12.43
CA ARG A 320 14.59 12.88 -12.28
C ARG A 320 15.82 12.10 -12.70
N ASP A 321 16.13 12.27 -13.96
CA ASP A 321 17.41 12.59 -14.58
C ASP A 321 17.17 12.91 -16.06
#